data_45cb3e6ad8fa86c5f4a10325b7a4fe57
#
_entry.id   45cb3e6ad8fa86c5f4a10325b7a4fe57
#
_cell.length_a   1.000
_cell.length_b   1.000
_cell.length_c   1.000
_cell.angle_alpha   90.00
_cell.angle_beta   90.00
_cell.angle_gamma   90.00
#
_symmetry.space_group_name_H-M   'P 1'
#
loop_
_entity.id
_entity.type
_entity.pdbx_description
1 polymer ?
#
loop_
_entity_poly.entity_id
_entity_poly.type
_entity_poly.pdbx_seq_one_letter_code
_entity_poly.pdbx_strand_id
1 'polypeptide(L)'
;MIVEIRINNCYIFNQEVVFSMNADMRNKRFITNVHKENNFNILKAAGIYGSNNTGKTRFVKCIADIKNALLNRKSRLMSNLFTDNSICELGITFLEFNREFSFDFKFDENKEEYIYECFSEIIKDQYGNERTQCWFKKDVINKEYYCADENLDTMLPVISNNSLFFYQIDTTKFKYLDEMKKILISFANKIDIVNMNNIPIKHTIELMKNKNNLQNKIVE
;
A
#
# COMPACT_ATOMS: atom_id res chain seq x y z
N MET A 1 0.89 -6.61 6.93
CA MET A 1 -0.58 -6.53 7.13
C MET A 1 -1.03 -5.15 6.71
N ILE A 2 -2.17 -5.01 6.01
CA ILE A 2 -2.72 -3.70 5.60
C ILE A 2 -3.33 -3.02 6.83
N VAL A 3 -3.00 -1.75 7.05
CA VAL A 3 -3.55 -0.89 8.12
C VAL A 3 -4.56 0.09 7.54
N GLU A 4 -4.22 0.73 6.42
CA GLU A 4 -5.06 1.74 5.79
C GLU A 4 -4.83 1.79 4.28
N ILE A 5 -5.86 2.11 3.54
CA ILE A 5 -5.82 2.37 2.09
C ILE A 5 -6.46 3.73 1.83
N ARG A 6 -5.76 4.58 1.10
CA ARG A 6 -6.22 5.91 0.66
C ARG A 6 -6.35 5.92 -0.85
N ILE A 7 -7.48 6.43 -1.33
CA ILE A 7 -7.81 6.50 -2.76
C ILE A 7 -8.40 7.88 -3.03
N ASN A 8 -7.87 8.61 -4.00
CA ASN A 8 -8.43 9.88 -4.43
C ASN A 8 -8.32 10.02 -5.96
N ASN A 9 -9.38 10.48 -6.57
CA ASN A 9 -9.50 10.69 -8.02
C ASN A 9 -9.11 9.47 -8.86
N CYS A 10 -9.47 8.25 -8.43
CA CYS A 10 -9.19 7.00 -9.13
C CYS A 10 -10.49 6.26 -9.48
N TYR A 11 -10.66 5.84 -10.72
CA TYR A 11 -11.83 5.12 -11.22
C TYR A 11 -13.14 5.86 -10.96
N ILE A 12 -13.95 5.38 -9.99
CA ILE A 12 -15.22 6.00 -9.58
C ILE A 12 -15.09 6.88 -8.33
N PHE A 13 -13.92 6.87 -7.70
CA PHE A 13 -13.66 7.62 -6.48
C PHE A 13 -13.20 9.03 -6.85
N ASN A 14 -14.12 10.00 -6.83
CA ASN A 14 -13.86 11.41 -7.17
C ASN A 14 -13.41 12.27 -5.99
N GLN A 15 -13.48 11.71 -4.78
CA GLN A 15 -13.03 12.33 -3.54
C GLN A 15 -12.17 11.33 -2.78
N GLU A 16 -11.44 11.82 -1.80
CA GLU A 16 -10.64 10.97 -0.94
C GLU A 16 -11.51 9.97 -0.17
N VAL A 17 -11.16 8.71 -0.31
CA VAL A 17 -11.74 7.59 0.43
C VAL A 17 -10.64 6.94 1.24
N VAL A 18 -10.85 6.86 2.54
CA VAL A 18 -9.96 6.19 3.47
C VAL A 18 -10.63 4.93 4.00
N PHE A 19 -10.00 3.79 3.75
CA PHE A 19 -10.40 2.50 4.30
C PHE A 19 -9.42 2.06 5.36
N SER A 20 -9.84 2.08 6.63
CA SER A 20 -8.99 1.73 7.77
C SER A 20 -9.32 0.36 8.33
N MET A 21 -8.28 -0.42 8.61
CA MET A 21 -8.32 -1.68 9.33
C MET A 21 -7.97 -1.51 10.81
N ASN A 22 -7.77 -0.28 11.31
CA ASN A 22 -7.56 -0.03 12.71
C ASN A 22 -8.78 -0.45 13.53
N ALA A 23 -8.56 -1.23 14.59
CA ALA A 23 -9.63 -1.73 15.44
C ALA A 23 -10.04 -0.69 16.49
N ASP A 24 -11.34 -0.38 16.57
CA ASP A 24 -11.89 0.38 17.71
C ASP A 24 -11.99 -0.54 18.95
N MET A 25 -11.03 -0.41 19.85
CA MET A 25 -10.93 -1.22 21.06
C MET A 25 -12.04 -0.99 22.10
N ARG A 26 -12.88 0.04 21.91
CA ARG A 26 -14.09 0.24 22.73
C ARG A 26 -15.15 -0.83 22.45
N ASN A 27 -15.14 -1.40 21.24
CA ASN A 27 -16.05 -2.47 20.85
C ASN A 27 -15.44 -3.84 21.15
N LYS A 28 -15.94 -4.51 22.23
CA LYS A 28 -15.44 -5.82 22.67
C LYS A 28 -16.07 -7.03 21.96
N ARG A 29 -17.10 -6.82 21.11
CA ARG A 29 -17.88 -7.94 20.53
C ARG A 29 -17.10 -8.82 19.56
N PHE A 30 -16.12 -8.26 18.87
CA PHE A 30 -15.34 -8.97 17.84
C PHE A 30 -13.85 -8.97 18.11
N ILE A 31 -13.46 -9.10 19.39
CA ILE A 31 -12.06 -9.05 19.81
C ILE A 31 -11.20 -10.16 19.15
N THR A 32 -11.81 -11.28 18.78
CA THR A 32 -11.15 -12.37 18.05
C THR A 32 -10.76 -11.99 16.62
N ASN A 33 -11.43 -10.97 16.04
CA ASN A 33 -11.06 -10.40 14.74
C ASN A 33 -9.95 -9.35 14.84
N VAL A 34 -9.41 -9.10 16.02
CA VAL A 34 -8.32 -8.14 16.22
C VAL A 34 -6.99 -8.87 16.32
N HIS A 35 -6.04 -8.48 15.49
CA HIS A 35 -4.64 -8.80 15.66
C HIS A 35 -4.01 -7.76 16.58
N LYS A 36 -3.45 -8.23 17.69
CA LYS A 36 -2.76 -7.38 18.66
C LYS A 36 -1.28 -7.71 18.59
N GLU A 37 -0.48 -6.75 18.24
CA GLU A 37 0.96 -6.88 18.22
C GLU A 37 1.58 -5.55 18.64
N ASN A 38 2.40 -5.57 19.71
CA ASN A 38 2.93 -4.36 20.32
C ASN A 38 1.81 -3.32 20.59
N ASN A 39 1.95 -2.11 20.02
CA ASN A 39 0.97 -1.02 20.12
C ASN A 39 -0.06 -1.00 18.97
N PHE A 40 -0.13 -2.07 18.16
CA PHE A 40 -1.04 -2.13 17.02
C PHE A 40 -2.26 -3.00 17.33
N ASN A 41 -3.44 -2.50 16.97
CA ASN A 41 -4.69 -3.23 17.03
C ASN A 41 -5.35 -3.17 15.66
N ILE A 42 -5.20 -4.23 14.85
CA ILE A 42 -5.61 -4.24 13.46
C ILE A 42 -6.65 -5.33 13.24
N LEU A 43 -7.68 -5.05 12.47
CA LEU A 43 -8.68 -6.04 12.07
C LEU A 43 -8.04 -7.11 11.17
N LYS A 44 -8.31 -8.38 11.47
CA LYS A 44 -7.87 -9.52 10.64
C LYS A 44 -8.68 -9.66 9.37
N ALA A 45 -9.94 -9.24 9.41
CA ALA A 45 -10.87 -9.33 8.29
C ALA A 45 -11.84 -8.15 8.31
N ALA A 46 -12.21 -7.68 7.12
CA ALA A 46 -13.27 -6.71 6.90
C ALA A 46 -14.12 -7.14 5.70
N GLY A 47 -15.39 -6.80 5.73
CA GLY A 47 -16.33 -7.05 4.66
C GLY A 47 -16.78 -5.76 3.99
N ILE A 48 -16.78 -5.73 2.65
CA ILE A 48 -17.28 -4.59 1.87
C ILE A 48 -18.59 -5.03 1.20
N TYR A 49 -19.66 -4.38 1.59
CA TYR A 49 -21.00 -4.67 1.10
C TYR A 49 -21.57 -3.47 0.34
N GLY A 50 -22.50 -3.71 -0.54
CA GLY A 50 -23.20 -2.67 -1.29
C GLY A 50 -23.89 -3.24 -2.55
N SER A 51 -24.75 -2.45 -3.17
CA SER A 51 -25.41 -2.80 -4.43
C SER A 51 -24.41 -2.95 -5.58
N ASN A 52 -24.86 -3.45 -6.72
CA ASN A 52 -24.04 -3.50 -7.93
C ASN A 52 -23.65 -2.07 -8.35
N ASN A 53 -22.46 -1.94 -8.95
CA ASN A 53 -21.89 -0.67 -9.42
C ASN A 53 -21.52 0.35 -8.33
N THR A 54 -21.46 -0.03 -7.04
CA THR A 54 -21.05 0.87 -5.95
C THR A 54 -19.54 0.94 -5.73
N GLY A 55 -18.73 0.34 -6.62
CA GLY A 55 -17.27 0.46 -6.57
C GLY A 55 -16.51 -0.64 -5.84
N LYS A 56 -17.18 -1.67 -5.31
CA LYS A 56 -16.49 -2.79 -4.61
C LYS A 56 -15.33 -3.38 -5.41
N THR A 57 -15.58 -3.71 -6.68
CA THR A 57 -14.54 -4.25 -7.58
C THR A 57 -13.45 -3.22 -7.87
N ARG A 58 -13.80 -1.94 -7.97
CA ARG A 58 -12.82 -0.86 -8.21
C ARG A 58 -11.93 -0.62 -7.00
N PHE A 59 -12.47 -0.77 -5.79
CA PHE A 59 -11.67 -0.74 -4.57
C PHE A 59 -10.60 -1.85 -4.56
N VAL A 60 -11.00 -3.09 -4.84
CA VAL A 60 -10.05 -4.21 -4.94
C VAL A 60 -9.03 -3.97 -6.07
N LYS A 61 -9.47 -3.35 -7.17
CA LYS A 61 -8.57 -2.99 -8.26
C LYS A 61 -7.53 -1.94 -7.83
N CYS A 62 -7.88 -0.94 -7.03
CA CYS A 62 -6.90 0.00 -6.47
C CYS A 62 -5.81 -0.72 -5.65
N ILE A 63 -6.18 -1.74 -4.86
CA ILE A 63 -5.19 -2.56 -4.14
C ILE A 63 -4.29 -3.33 -5.11
N ALA A 64 -4.88 -3.87 -6.20
CA ALA A 64 -4.11 -4.53 -7.25
C ALA A 64 -3.12 -3.58 -7.93
N ASP A 65 -3.55 -2.35 -8.18
CA ASP A 65 -2.74 -1.33 -8.83
C ASP A 65 -1.58 -0.88 -7.92
N ILE A 66 -1.82 -0.70 -6.62
CA ILE A 66 -0.75 -0.48 -5.64
C ILE A 66 0.27 -1.63 -5.68
N LYS A 67 -0.20 -2.89 -5.59
CA LYS A 67 0.68 -4.07 -5.69
C LYS A 67 1.49 -4.07 -6.99
N ASN A 68 0.85 -3.78 -8.12
CA ASN A 68 1.50 -3.79 -9.42
C ASN A 68 2.55 -2.68 -9.53
N ALA A 69 2.26 -1.47 -9.05
CA ALA A 69 3.22 -0.39 -8.98
C ALA A 69 4.45 -0.78 -8.15
N LEU A 70 4.23 -1.33 -6.94
CA LEU A 70 5.29 -1.79 -6.05
C LEU A 70 6.14 -2.93 -6.62
N LEU A 71 5.61 -3.74 -7.54
CA LEU A 71 6.33 -4.83 -8.20
C LEU A 71 6.82 -4.48 -9.63
N ASN A 72 6.74 -3.21 -10.01
CA ASN A 72 7.07 -2.73 -11.36
C ASN A 72 6.36 -3.51 -12.48
N ARG A 73 5.12 -3.89 -12.23
CA ARG A 73 4.27 -4.57 -13.21
C ARG A 73 3.40 -3.55 -13.93
N LYS A 74 3.13 -3.81 -15.21
CA LYS A 74 2.21 -2.95 -15.96
C LYS A 74 0.84 -2.94 -15.28
N SER A 75 0.37 -1.74 -14.94
CA SER A 75 -0.96 -1.47 -14.44
C SER A 75 -1.51 -0.27 -15.20
N ARG A 76 -2.79 -0.33 -15.52
CA ARG A 76 -3.49 0.81 -16.12
C ARG A 76 -4.18 1.57 -15.01
N LEU A 77 -3.42 2.44 -14.35
CA LEU A 77 -3.99 3.42 -13.44
C LEU A 77 -4.88 4.37 -14.24
N MET A 78 -6.07 4.62 -13.73
CA MET A 78 -7.04 5.49 -14.39
C MET A 78 -7.53 6.54 -13.40
N SER A 79 -7.48 7.78 -13.79
CA SER A 79 -8.14 8.87 -13.07
C SER A 79 -9.67 8.73 -13.11
N ASN A 80 -10.36 9.53 -12.35
CA ASN A 80 -11.82 9.52 -12.34
C ASN A 80 -12.37 10.11 -13.65
N LEU A 81 -13.26 9.37 -14.31
CA LEU A 81 -13.82 9.74 -15.62
C LEU A 81 -14.76 10.96 -15.55
N PHE A 82 -15.17 11.39 -14.37
CA PHE A 82 -16.10 12.50 -14.16
C PHE A 82 -15.42 13.79 -13.72
N THR A 83 -14.07 13.82 -13.71
CA THR A 83 -13.26 14.99 -13.37
C THR A 83 -12.30 15.29 -14.50
N ASP A 84 -11.95 16.58 -14.65
CA ASP A 84 -10.91 17.00 -15.61
C ASP A 84 -9.48 16.77 -15.07
N ASN A 85 -9.36 16.24 -13.85
CA ASN A 85 -8.07 15.98 -13.22
C ASN A 85 -7.55 14.59 -13.60
N SER A 86 -6.44 14.55 -14.33
CA SER A 86 -5.77 13.30 -14.76
C SER A 86 -4.95 12.61 -13.67
N ILE A 87 -4.86 13.18 -12.45
CA ILE A 87 -4.00 12.69 -11.40
C ILE A 87 -4.77 11.72 -10.49
N CYS A 88 -4.41 10.44 -10.55
CA CYS A 88 -4.86 9.40 -9.63
C CYS A 88 -3.93 9.34 -8.41
N GLU A 89 -4.49 9.37 -7.19
CA GLU A 89 -3.72 9.31 -5.95
C GLU A 89 -4.05 8.03 -5.19
N LEU A 90 -3.03 7.27 -4.86
CA LEU A 90 -3.12 6.03 -4.10
C LEU A 90 -2.12 6.03 -2.95
N GLY A 91 -2.59 5.56 -1.80
CA GLY A 91 -1.74 5.41 -0.62
C GLY A 91 -2.08 4.14 0.15
N ILE A 92 -1.08 3.61 0.85
CA ILE A 92 -1.24 2.45 1.70
C ILE A 92 -0.38 2.57 2.95
N THR A 93 -1.00 2.31 4.10
CA THR A 93 -0.29 2.11 5.36
C THR A 93 -0.32 0.64 5.71
N PHE A 94 0.81 0.10 6.14
CA PHE A 94 0.96 -1.33 6.36
C PHE A 94 1.98 -1.66 7.45
N LEU A 95 1.82 -2.83 8.07
CA LEU A 95 2.82 -3.41 8.98
C LEU A 95 3.71 -4.40 8.22
N GLU A 96 5.01 -4.23 8.39
CA GLU A 96 6.03 -5.14 7.92
C GLU A 96 7.21 -5.13 8.91
N PHE A 97 7.76 -6.30 9.23
CA PHE A 97 8.85 -6.44 10.22
C PHE A 97 8.57 -5.76 11.57
N ASN A 98 7.32 -5.84 12.05
CA ASN A 98 6.84 -5.22 13.30
C ASN A 98 6.97 -3.69 13.34
N ARG A 99 7.02 -3.05 12.18
CA ARG A 99 7.07 -1.59 12.00
C ARG A 99 5.93 -1.16 11.09
N GLU A 100 5.45 0.05 11.28
CA GLU A 100 4.38 0.64 10.48
C GLU A 100 4.96 1.60 9.45
N PHE A 101 4.57 1.41 8.19
CA PHE A 101 5.02 2.22 7.08
C PHE A 101 3.86 2.77 6.29
N SER A 102 4.04 3.95 5.70
CA SER A 102 3.15 4.55 4.72
C SER A 102 3.88 4.72 3.40
N PHE A 103 3.21 4.36 2.32
CA PHE A 103 3.64 4.66 0.96
C PHE A 103 2.50 5.30 0.19
N ASP A 104 2.74 6.50 -0.33
CA ASP A 104 1.78 7.29 -1.08
C ASP A 104 2.38 7.67 -2.43
N PHE A 105 1.59 7.60 -3.49
CA PHE A 105 2.02 8.05 -4.80
C PHE A 105 0.88 8.68 -5.61
N LYS A 106 1.24 9.57 -6.54
CA LYS A 106 0.33 10.18 -7.51
C LYS A 106 0.81 9.88 -8.91
N PHE A 107 -0.12 9.47 -9.76
CA PHE A 107 0.13 9.11 -11.14
C PHE A 107 -0.70 10.00 -12.07
N ASP A 108 -0.04 10.68 -12.98
CA ASP A 108 -0.69 11.47 -14.06
C ASP A 108 -0.98 10.55 -15.25
N GLU A 109 -2.25 10.22 -15.47
CA GLU A 109 -2.69 9.33 -16.55
C GLU A 109 -2.34 9.88 -17.93
N ASN A 110 -2.44 11.21 -18.14
CA ASN A 110 -2.17 11.83 -19.43
C ASN A 110 -0.70 11.79 -19.84
N LYS A 111 0.21 11.84 -18.84
CA LYS A 111 1.65 11.79 -19.05
C LYS A 111 2.23 10.39 -18.89
N GLU A 112 1.45 9.47 -18.29
CA GLU A 112 1.90 8.15 -17.86
C GLU A 112 3.10 8.23 -16.90
N GLU A 113 3.07 9.19 -15.95
CA GLU A 113 4.18 9.50 -15.04
C GLU A 113 3.78 9.45 -13.57
N TYR A 114 4.70 8.99 -12.71
CA TYR A 114 4.61 9.13 -11.25
C TYR A 114 5.12 10.52 -10.86
N ILE A 115 4.20 11.42 -10.48
CA ILE A 115 4.52 12.82 -10.18
C ILE A 115 4.72 13.09 -8.68
N TYR A 116 4.38 12.11 -7.84
CA TYR A 116 4.58 12.16 -6.40
C TYR A 116 4.85 10.76 -5.88
N GLU A 117 5.83 10.63 -5.01
CA GLU A 117 6.16 9.42 -4.26
C GLU A 117 6.61 9.83 -2.86
N CYS A 118 6.07 9.19 -1.83
CA CYS A 118 6.48 9.40 -0.45
C CYS A 118 6.48 8.11 0.33
N PHE A 119 7.60 7.78 0.98
CA PHE A 119 7.71 6.66 1.90
C PHE A 119 8.12 7.14 3.28
N SER A 120 7.36 6.73 4.28
CA SER A 120 7.57 7.13 5.67
C SER A 120 7.38 5.97 6.62
N GLU A 121 8.07 6.00 7.74
CA GLU A 121 7.83 5.14 8.89
C GLU A 121 6.97 5.87 9.92
N ILE A 122 5.96 5.19 10.44
CA ILE A 122 5.09 5.70 11.51
C ILE A 122 5.55 5.07 12.82
N ILE A 123 6.09 5.90 13.71
CA ILE A 123 6.65 5.48 14.98
C ILE A 123 5.68 5.88 16.09
N LYS A 124 5.21 4.89 16.85
CA LYS A 124 4.33 5.11 18.02
C LYS A 124 5.14 5.00 19.30
N ASP A 125 5.05 6.01 20.15
CA ASP A 125 5.65 5.95 21.48
C ASP A 125 4.82 5.09 22.45
N GLN A 126 5.34 4.88 23.65
CA GLN A 126 4.67 4.10 24.70
C GLN A 126 3.32 4.72 25.16
N TYR A 127 3.06 5.98 24.87
CA TYR A 127 1.83 6.71 25.19
C TYR A 127 0.83 6.73 24.03
N GLY A 128 1.21 6.17 22.87
CA GLY A 128 0.40 6.14 21.65
C GLY A 128 0.49 7.40 20.81
N ASN A 129 1.42 8.33 21.09
CA ASN A 129 1.66 9.46 20.20
C ASN A 129 2.39 8.97 18.95
N GLU A 130 1.94 9.42 17.77
CA GLU A 130 2.48 9.05 16.50
C GLU A 130 3.46 10.12 15.98
N ARG A 131 4.60 9.68 15.49
CA ARG A 131 5.57 10.50 14.78
C ARG A 131 5.86 9.88 13.42
N THR A 132 5.74 10.65 12.36
CA THR A 132 6.09 10.23 11.01
C THR A 132 7.54 10.60 10.72
N GLN A 133 8.33 9.63 10.33
CA GLN A 133 9.69 9.82 9.84
C GLN A 133 9.70 9.56 8.34
N CYS A 134 9.89 10.61 7.55
CA CYS A 134 10.04 10.49 6.11
C CYS A 134 11.41 9.91 5.78
N TRP A 135 11.44 8.88 4.93
CA TRP A 135 12.68 8.29 4.39
C TRP A 135 12.94 8.75 2.97
N PHE A 136 11.87 8.99 2.22
CA PHE A 136 11.94 9.37 0.82
C PHE A 136 10.72 10.18 0.43
N LYS A 137 10.92 11.28 -0.32
CA LYS A 137 9.88 12.09 -0.94
C LYS A 137 10.36 12.61 -2.29
N LYS A 138 9.56 12.43 -3.32
CA LYS A 138 9.72 13.02 -4.63
C LYS A 138 8.41 13.69 -5.01
N ASP A 139 8.38 15.01 -5.07
CA ASP A 139 7.25 15.81 -5.51
C ASP A 139 7.65 16.66 -6.71
N VAL A 140 7.28 16.19 -7.90
CA VAL A 140 7.67 16.81 -9.17
C VAL A 140 6.94 18.14 -9.38
N ILE A 141 5.70 18.25 -8.89
CA ILE A 141 4.87 19.45 -9.07
C ILE A 141 5.41 20.60 -8.23
N ASN A 142 5.64 20.33 -6.93
CA ASN A 142 6.11 21.34 -5.99
C ASN A 142 7.63 21.48 -5.98
N LYS A 143 8.36 20.61 -6.72
CA LYS A 143 9.83 20.54 -6.75
C LYS A 143 10.42 20.30 -5.35
N GLU A 144 9.77 19.47 -4.56
CA GLU A 144 10.22 19.09 -3.22
C GLU A 144 10.81 17.68 -3.28
N TYR A 145 12.09 17.58 -2.88
CA TYR A 145 12.82 16.33 -2.93
C TYR A 145 13.52 16.09 -1.60
N TYR A 146 13.41 14.87 -1.09
CA TYR A 146 14.05 14.46 0.14
C TYR A 146 14.42 12.97 0.08
N CYS A 147 15.61 12.65 0.54
CA CYS A 147 16.00 11.28 0.81
C CYS A 147 16.83 11.21 2.10
N ALA A 148 16.58 10.20 2.91
CA ALA A 148 17.37 9.96 4.14
C ALA A 148 18.81 9.51 3.84
N ASP A 149 19.10 9.04 2.62
CA ASP A 149 20.45 8.80 2.15
C ASP A 149 21.07 10.11 1.63
N GLU A 150 22.27 10.43 2.09
CA GLU A 150 22.96 11.68 1.75
C GLU A 150 23.22 11.80 0.24
N ASN A 151 23.07 13.01 -0.30
CA ASN A 151 23.33 13.41 -1.70
C ASN A 151 22.38 12.82 -2.76
N LEU A 152 21.36 12.05 -2.40
CA LEU A 152 20.40 11.51 -3.36
C LEU A 152 19.34 12.52 -3.79
N ASP A 153 19.01 13.47 -2.93
CA ASP A 153 18.04 14.54 -3.18
C ASP A 153 18.38 15.38 -4.41
N THR A 154 19.66 15.59 -4.68
CA THR A 154 20.16 16.33 -5.85
C THR A 154 19.95 15.58 -7.18
N MET A 155 19.85 14.26 -7.14
CA MET A 155 19.63 13.42 -8.32
C MET A 155 18.13 13.24 -8.65
N LEU A 156 17.25 13.37 -7.67
CA LEU A 156 15.83 13.14 -7.81
C LEU A 156 15.15 13.96 -8.92
N PRO A 157 15.49 15.26 -9.13
CA PRO A 157 14.85 16.07 -10.18
C PRO A 157 15.18 15.61 -11.61
N VAL A 158 16.28 14.87 -11.80
CA VAL A 158 16.82 14.52 -13.13
C VAL A 158 16.37 13.13 -13.58
N ILE A 159 15.84 12.33 -12.65
CA ILE A 159 15.43 10.96 -12.94
C ILE A 159 14.01 10.96 -13.53
N SER A 160 13.80 10.10 -14.52
CA SER A 160 12.52 9.87 -15.20
C SER A 160 11.38 9.59 -14.21
N ASN A 161 10.14 9.85 -14.63
CA ASN A 161 8.94 9.60 -13.83
C ASN A 161 8.12 8.38 -14.32
N ASN A 162 8.65 7.59 -15.25
CA ASN A 162 7.90 6.51 -15.93
C ASN A 162 7.71 5.26 -15.05
N SER A 163 8.49 5.14 -13.97
CA SER A 163 8.36 4.09 -12.96
C SER A 163 8.70 4.64 -11.60
N LEU A 164 8.37 3.90 -10.53
CA LEU A 164 8.76 4.29 -9.19
C LEU A 164 10.28 4.44 -9.08
N PHE A 165 10.71 5.46 -8.38
CA PHE A 165 12.10 5.91 -8.32
C PHE A 165 13.10 4.79 -7.99
N PHE A 166 12.79 3.95 -7.02
CA PHE A 166 13.67 2.88 -6.57
C PHE A 166 13.88 1.74 -7.59
N TYR A 167 13.19 1.78 -8.73
CA TYR A 167 13.46 0.90 -9.87
C TYR A 167 14.41 1.50 -10.90
N GLN A 168 14.70 2.78 -10.82
CA GLN A 168 15.49 3.49 -11.82
C GLN A 168 16.95 3.65 -11.42
N ILE A 169 17.29 3.32 -10.19
CA ILE A 169 18.66 3.41 -9.68
C ILE A 169 19.09 2.11 -9.00
N ASP A 170 20.41 1.94 -8.87
CA ASP A 170 21.00 0.86 -8.08
C ASP A 170 20.88 1.17 -6.59
N THR A 171 19.84 0.64 -5.97
CA THR A 171 19.52 0.92 -4.55
C THR A 171 20.55 0.33 -3.59
N THR A 172 21.34 -0.67 -4.00
CA THR A 172 22.30 -1.37 -3.12
C THR A 172 23.39 -0.46 -2.55
N LYS A 173 23.59 0.71 -3.18
CA LYS A 173 24.55 1.73 -2.75
C LYS A 173 24.01 2.66 -1.66
N PHE A 174 22.71 2.58 -1.35
CA PHE A 174 21.99 3.50 -0.48
C PHE A 174 21.24 2.72 0.59
N LYS A 175 21.57 2.99 1.85
CA LYS A 175 21.08 2.20 2.99
C LYS A 175 19.55 2.27 3.14
N TYR A 176 19.03 3.49 3.24
CA TYR A 176 17.58 3.70 3.46
C TYR A 176 16.75 3.32 2.24
N LEU A 177 17.25 3.62 1.05
CA LEU A 177 16.53 3.31 -0.20
C LEU A 177 16.52 1.80 -0.49
N ASP A 178 17.59 1.08 -0.19
CA ASP A 178 17.66 -0.37 -0.33
C ASP A 178 16.74 -1.07 0.68
N GLU A 179 16.73 -0.59 1.93
CA GLU A 179 15.80 -1.09 2.97
C GLU A 179 14.34 -0.79 2.59
N MET A 180 14.03 0.42 2.14
CA MET A 180 12.71 0.82 1.64
C MET A 180 12.23 -0.13 0.54
N LYS A 181 13.05 -0.35 -0.49
CA LYS A 181 12.75 -1.26 -1.61
C LYS A 181 12.46 -2.68 -1.12
N LYS A 182 13.26 -3.20 -0.21
CA LYS A 182 13.06 -4.54 0.38
C LYS A 182 11.74 -4.62 1.14
N ILE A 183 11.41 -3.61 1.95
CA ILE A 183 10.15 -3.53 2.71
C ILE A 183 8.96 -3.52 1.75
N LEU A 184 8.96 -2.64 0.75
CA LEU A 184 7.86 -2.49 -0.21
C LEU A 184 7.64 -3.75 -1.04
N ILE A 185 8.71 -4.38 -1.54
CA ILE A 185 8.64 -5.62 -2.32
C ILE A 185 8.18 -6.79 -1.44
N SER A 186 8.71 -6.92 -0.22
CA SER A 186 8.28 -7.96 0.73
C SER A 186 6.79 -7.85 1.01
N PHE A 187 6.31 -6.65 1.31
CA PHE A 187 4.90 -6.39 1.55
C PHE A 187 4.03 -6.69 0.32
N ALA A 188 4.41 -6.18 -0.87
CA ALA A 188 3.65 -6.38 -2.10
C ALA A 188 3.51 -7.85 -2.49
N ASN A 189 4.53 -8.68 -2.24
CA ASN A 189 4.48 -10.12 -2.49
C ASN A 189 3.52 -10.87 -1.57
N LYS A 190 3.18 -10.31 -0.40
CA LYS A 190 2.20 -10.89 0.55
C LYS A 190 0.75 -10.53 0.22
N ILE A 191 0.52 -9.60 -0.71
CA ILE A 191 -0.84 -9.25 -1.16
C ILE A 191 -1.30 -10.28 -2.18
N ASP A 192 -2.34 -11.05 -1.87
CA ASP A 192 -3.00 -11.94 -2.81
C ASP A 192 -4.39 -11.40 -3.16
N ILE A 193 -4.63 -11.25 -4.47
CA ILE A 193 -5.93 -10.84 -5.01
C ILE A 193 -6.56 -12.02 -5.70
N VAL A 194 -7.60 -12.52 -5.05
CA VAL A 194 -8.31 -13.71 -5.49
C VAL A 194 -9.59 -13.30 -6.19
N ASN A 195 -9.70 -13.62 -7.49
CA ASN A 195 -10.93 -13.48 -8.24
C ASN A 195 -11.58 -14.85 -8.39
N MET A 196 -12.79 -15.02 -7.85
CA MET A 196 -13.51 -16.31 -7.87
C MET A 196 -13.73 -16.87 -9.29
N ASN A 197 -13.77 -16.03 -10.31
CA ASN A 197 -13.95 -16.46 -11.70
C ASN A 197 -12.70 -17.11 -12.33
N ASN A 198 -11.53 -16.95 -11.71
CA ASN A 198 -10.23 -17.37 -12.26
C ASN A 198 -9.44 -18.32 -11.34
N ILE A 199 -10.04 -18.82 -10.27
CA ILE A 199 -9.33 -19.75 -9.38
C ILE A 199 -9.51 -21.17 -9.93
N PRO A 200 -8.47 -21.85 -10.41
CA PRO A 200 -8.53 -23.29 -10.61
C PRO A 200 -8.86 -23.94 -9.28
N ILE A 201 -9.84 -24.84 -9.25
CA ILE A 201 -10.27 -25.58 -8.05
C ILE A 201 -9.06 -26.18 -7.30
N LYS A 202 -8.02 -26.59 -8.02
CA LYS A 202 -6.74 -27.06 -7.44
C LYS A 202 -6.05 -26.04 -6.55
N HIS A 203 -6.01 -24.77 -6.95
CA HIS A 203 -5.34 -23.72 -6.17
C HIS A 203 -6.11 -23.41 -4.88
N THR A 204 -7.44 -23.42 -4.92
CA THR A 204 -8.28 -23.27 -3.72
C THR A 204 -8.03 -24.40 -2.71
N ILE A 205 -7.89 -25.65 -3.20
CA ILE A 205 -7.61 -26.81 -2.36
C ILE A 205 -6.19 -26.72 -1.74
N GLU A 206 -5.20 -26.24 -2.47
CA GLU A 206 -3.84 -26.03 -1.95
C GLU A 206 -3.80 -24.94 -0.88
N LEU A 207 -4.50 -23.82 -1.07
CA LEU A 207 -4.62 -22.77 -0.07
C LEU A 207 -5.32 -23.25 1.21
N MET A 208 -6.36 -24.10 1.08
CA MET A 208 -7.03 -24.72 2.23
C MET A 208 -6.13 -25.73 2.96
N LYS A 209 -5.36 -26.53 2.25
CA LYS A 209 -4.40 -27.48 2.83
C LYS A 209 -3.27 -26.77 3.59
N ASN A 210 -2.76 -25.68 3.04
CA ASN A 210 -1.74 -24.87 3.70
C ASN A 210 -2.24 -24.18 4.96
N LYS A 211 -3.51 -23.75 4.99
CA LYS A 211 -4.14 -23.22 6.21
C LYS A 211 -4.28 -24.27 7.31
N ASN A 212 -4.66 -25.49 6.96
CA ASN A 212 -4.78 -26.59 7.93
C ASN A 212 -3.43 -26.99 8.50
N ASN A 213 -2.36 -26.94 7.71
CA ASN A 213 -0.98 -27.18 8.20
C ASN A 213 -0.46 -26.07 9.13
N LEU A 214 -0.95 -24.84 9.00
CA LEU A 214 -0.63 -23.74 9.91
C LEU A 214 -1.42 -23.85 11.23
N GLN A 215 -2.67 -24.33 11.19
CA GLN A 215 -3.45 -24.55 12.42
C GLN A 215 -2.91 -25.71 13.24
N ASN A 216 -2.38 -26.77 12.61
CA ASN A 216 -1.78 -27.92 13.31
C ASN A 216 -0.40 -27.62 13.92
N LYS A 217 0.27 -26.53 13.54
CA LYS A 217 1.52 -26.05 14.17
C LYS A 217 1.31 -25.13 15.38
N ILE A 218 0.08 -24.74 15.67
CA ILE A 218 -0.26 -23.88 16.83
C ILE A 218 -0.75 -24.72 18.03
N VAL A 219 -0.87 -26.04 17.87
CA VAL A 219 -1.39 -26.96 18.90
C VAL A 219 -0.28 -27.89 19.47
N GLU A 220 0.98 -27.70 19.08
CA GLU A 220 2.16 -28.27 19.75
C GLU A 220 2.93 -27.12 20.46
#